data_ebe6a864eb25c09d840409770278e449
#
_entry.id   ebe6a864eb25c09d840409770278e449
#
_cell.length_a   1.000
_cell.length_b   1.000
_cell.length_c   1.000
_cell.angle_alpha   90.00
_cell.angle_beta   90.00
_cell.angle_gamma   90.00
#
_symmetry.space_group_name_H-M   'P 1'
#
loop_
_entity.id
_entity.type
_entity.pdbx_description
1 polymer ?
#
loop_
_entity_poly.entity_id
_entity_poly.type
_entity_poly.pdbx_seq_one_letter_code
_entity_poly.pdbx_strand_id
1 'polypeptide(L)'
;VAAAPADQSATMSTVTIKGEVFALNLESYGEFGEEMGLWNNKISGIDLSKTTILNNLNLYMNPIRTLDVSGQPFLLELDASYCELKEIDVTHNPELRSFSCYGNSLTSVDLSKNPELLVCNVKVNQLEAIDLSNNPKLEEVNVANNYLTAIDLSMLPALGKATLMNNELTTVDLSHNPELIDVSVGGNLLTSLDLTVNKKVQMLSFNDNAIRSLDLSANTDLYKIDCGGNGMTACELNDFFYTLPQRAQVVEEQPSANLTLL
;
A
#
# COMPACT_ATOMS: atom_id res chain seq x y z
N VAL A 1 40.04 17.47 25.33
CA VAL A 1 38.65 17.26 25.82
C VAL A 1 37.75 17.86 24.76
N ALA A 2 37.25 17.01 23.87
CA ALA A 2 36.26 17.41 22.87
C ALA A 2 34.91 17.58 23.59
N ALA A 3 34.29 18.73 23.45
CA ALA A 3 32.95 18.98 23.93
C ALA A 3 31.98 18.06 23.18
N ALA A 4 31.11 17.37 23.90
CA ALA A 4 30.01 16.62 23.32
C ALA A 4 29.14 17.55 22.47
N PRO A 5 28.63 17.13 21.32
CA PRO A 5 27.72 17.96 20.53
C PRO A 5 26.50 18.28 21.39
N ALA A 6 26.13 19.56 21.40
CA ALA A 6 24.96 20.04 22.11
C ALA A 6 23.72 19.23 21.59
N ASP A 7 22.95 18.74 22.53
CA ASP A 7 21.64 18.13 22.30
C ASP A 7 20.79 19.09 21.45
N GLN A 8 20.69 18.78 20.16
CA GLN A 8 19.70 19.41 19.29
C GLN A 8 18.37 18.72 19.57
N SER A 9 17.76 19.02 20.73
CA SER A 9 16.35 18.77 20.93
C SER A 9 15.61 19.57 19.85
N ALA A 10 15.23 18.84 18.82
CA ALA A 10 14.54 19.46 17.69
C ALA A 10 13.22 20.02 18.20
N THR A 11 13.14 21.34 18.25
CA THR A 11 11.88 22.04 18.49
C THR A 11 10.94 21.69 17.35
N MET A 12 9.92 20.88 17.65
CA MET A 12 8.84 20.62 16.73
C MET A 12 8.19 21.95 16.35
N SER A 13 7.95 22.16 15.06
CA SER A 13 7.43 23.42 14.52
C SER A 13 6.07 23.21 13.90
N THR A 14 5.11 24.07 14.25
CA THR A 14 3.84 24.17 13.52
C THR A 14 4.00 25.17 12.38
N VAL A 15 3.58 24.76 11.18
CA VAL A 15 3.54 25.60 10.01
C VAL A 15 2.13 26.17 9.85
N THR A 16 2.02 27.48 9.78
CA THR A 16 0.75 28.17 9.47
C THR A 16 0.77 28.70 8.05
N ILE A 17 -0.17 28.25 7.23
CA ILE A 17 -0.31 28.76 5.87
C ILE A 17 -1.05 30.11 5.90
N LYS A 18 -0.43 31.12 5.31
CA LYS A 18 -1.02 32.48 5.21
C LYS A 18 -1.45 32.74 3.78
N GLY A 19 -2.75 32.64 3.53
CA GLY A 19 -3.36 32.88 2.21
C GLY A 19 -3.67 31.61 1.43
N GLU A 20 -4.19 31.79 0.25
CA GLU A 20 -4.61 30.69 -0.62
C GLU A 20 -3.41 30.02 -1.29
N VAL A 21 -3.36 28.69 -1.22
CA VAL A 21 -2.31 27.85 -1.80
C VAL A 21 -2.96 26.69 -2.54
N PHE A 22 -2.55 26.46 -3.78
CA PHE A 22 -3.07 25.36 -4.60
C PHE A 22 -2.44 24.00 -4.25
N ALA A 23 -1.13 23.99 -4.09
CA ALA A 23 -0.38 22.77 -3.76
C ALA A 23 0.67 23.08 -2.71
N LEU A 24 0.84 22.18 -1.77
CA LEU A 24 1.82 22.29 -0.70
C LEU A 24 2.60 20.98 -0.60
N ASN A 25 3.91 21.07 -0.83
CA ASN A 25 4.84 19.98 -0.66
C ASN A 25 5.82 20.31 0.48
N LEU A 26 5.70 19.58 1.57
CA LEU A 26 6.54 19.69 2.77
C LEU A 26 7.20 18.36 3.10
N GLU A 27 7.37 17.50 2.10
CA GLU A 27 8.03 16.21 2.30
C GLU A 27 9.44 16.40 2.89
N SER A 28 9.80 15.49 3.78
CA SER A 28 11.10 15.43 4.40
C SER A 28 11.85 14.22 3.89
N TYR A 29 12.97 14.43 3.22
CA TYR A 29 13.84 13.35 2.77
C TYR A 29 14.85 13.03 3.86
N GLY A 30 14.76 11.82 4.43
CA GLY A 30 15.84 11.27 5.24
C GLY A 30 16.97 10.78 4.32
N GLU A 31 18.22 11.07 4.64
CA GLU A 31 19.33 10.37 4.02
C GLU A 31 19.27 8.89 4.45
N PHE A 32 19.18 7.98 3.47
CA PHE A 32 19.33 6.54 3.69
C PHE A 32 20.81 6.24 3.98
N GLY A 33 21.21 6.47 5.22
CA GLY A 33 22.53 6.13 5.74
C GLY A 33 22.44 5.91 7.23
N GLU A 34 22.73 4.74 7.67
CA GLU A 34 22.91 4.12 9.01
C GLU A 34 22.26 4.74 10.27
N GLU A 35 21.62 5.93 10.21
CA GLU A 35 20.74 6.49 11.25
C GLU A 35 19.42 6.94 10.65
N MET A 36 18.42 6.06 10.68
CA MET A 36 17.03 6.46 10.51
C MET A 36 16.68 7.48 11.61
N GLY A 37 16.47 8.74 11.26
CA GLY A 37 15.96 9.65 12.27
C GLY A 37 16.17 11.15 12.11
N LEU A 38 16.78 11.65 11.08
CA LEU A 38 16.87 13.09 10.86
C LEU A 38 15.82 13.57 9.86
N TRP A 39 14.63 13.85 10.37
CA TRP A 39 13.54 14.52 9.65
C TRP A 39 13.97 15.95 9.30
N ASN A 40 14.21 16.24 8.04
CA ASN A 40 14.78 17.52 7.67
C ASN A 40 13.90 18.72 8.01
N ASN A 41 12.56 18.58 7.91
CA ASN A 41 11.64 19.68 8.19
C ASN A 41 11.13 19.69 9.64
N LYS A 42 10.98 18.51 10.27
CA LYS A 42 10.50 18.36 11.67
C LYS A 42 9.19 19.10 11.96
N ILE A 43 8.30 19.10 10.98
CA ILE A 43 7.00 19.74 11.12
C ILE A 43 6.12 18.83 11.99
N SER A 44 5.68 19.34 13.13
CA SER A 44 4.84 18.62 14.07
C SER A 44 3.37 18.97 13.99
N GLY A 45 3.01 19.97 13.20
CA GLY A 45 1.64 20.38 12.96
C GLY A 45 1.56 21.36 11.81
N ILE A 46 0.38 21.43 11.21
CA ILE A 46 0.10 22.34 10.12
C ILE A 46 -1.29 22.95 10.33
N ASP A 47 -1.40 24.26 10.15
CA ASP A 47 -2.65 24.99 10.18
C ASP A 47 -3.06 25.36 8.75
N LEU A 48 -4.07 24.67 8.24
CA LEU A 48 -4.64 24.86 6.90
C LEU A 48 -5.89 25.76 6.89
N SER A 49 -6.27 26.34 8.04
CA SER A 49 -7.53 27.08 8.20
C SER A 49 -7.65 28.34 7.32
N LYS A 50 -6.54 28.79 6.72
CA LYS A 50 -6.48 29.99 5.87
C LYS A 50 -6.39 29.68 4.37
N THR A 51 -6.42 28.42 3.98
CA THR A 51 -6.51 28.01 2.57
C THR A 51 -7.70 27.08 2.39
N THR A 52 -8.46 27.25 1.32
CA THR A 52 -9.66 26.45 1.00
C THR A 52 -9.63 25.87 -0.40
N ILE A 53 -8.59 26.19 -1.18
CA ILE A 53 -8.42 25.78 -2.59
C ILE A 53 -7.29 24.78 -2.79
N LEU A 54 -6.78 24.22 -1.68
CA LEU A 54 -5.68 23.26 -1.73
C LEU A 54 -6.18 21.96 -2.41
N ASN A 55 -5.47 21.53 -3.45
CA ASN A 55 -5.78 20.31 -4.17
C ASN A 55 -4.65 19.26 -4.09
N ASN A 56 -3.46 19.65 -3.64
CA ASN A 56 -2.35 18.72 -3.42
C ASN A 56 -1.64 19.04 -2.10
N LEU A 57 -1.53 18.04 -1.22
CA LEU A 57 -0.84 18.15 0.06
C LEU A 57 0.09 16.97 0.25
N ASN A 58 1.39 17.25 0.31
CA ASN A 58 2.41 16.27 0.62
C ASN A 58 3.13 16.63 1.92
N LEU A 59 2.99 15.77 2.92
CA LEU A 59 3.56 15.90 4.27
C LEU A 59 4.52 14.76 4.61
N TYR A 60 4.91 13.98 3.62
CA TYR A 60 5.72 12.78 3.78
C TYR A 60 6.87 12.95 4.77
N MET A 61 7.00 11.99 5.70
CA MET A 61 8.08 11.93 6.70
C MET A 61 8.15 13.14 7.65
N ASN A 62 7.02 13.72 8.06
CA ASN A 62 6.98 14.74 9.12
C ASN A 62 6.20 14.21 10.34
N PRO A 63 6.66 14.43 11.60
CA PRO A 63 6.02 13.91 12.80
C PRO A 63 4.76 14.71 13.19
N ILE A 64 3.77 14.74 12.30
CA ILE A 64 2.58 15.61 12.41
C ILE A 64 1.62 15.15 13.49
N ARG A 65 1.44 13.85 13.69
CA ARG A 65 0.58 13.18 14.70
C ARG A 65 -0.92 13.43 14.58
N THR A 66 -1.34 14.62 14.19
CA THR A 66 -2.75 14.99 13.94
C THR A 66 -2.83 15.89 12.71
N LEU A 67 -3.79 15.60 11.83
CA LEU A 67 -3.97 16.35 10.58
C LEU A 67 -5.45 16.59 10.35
N ASP A 68 -5.82 17.87 10.25
CA ASP A 68 -7.17 18.29 9.87
C ASP A 68 -7.17 18.81 8.43
N VAL A 69 -7.84 18.06 7.55
CA VAL A 69 -8.05 18.40 6.14
C VAL A 69 -9.53 18.69 5.82
N SER A 70 -10.38 18.81 6.85
CA SER A 70 -11.82 19.02 6.67
C SER A 70 -12.16 20.33 5.94
N GLY A 71 -11.30 21.33 6.04
CA GLY A 71 -11.42 22.60 5.34
C GLY A 71 -10.93 22.58 3.87
N GLN A 72 -10.59 21.41 3.31
CA GLN A 72 -9.97 21.27 1.98
C GLN A 72 -10.87 20.47 1.01
N PRO A 73 -12.07 20.96 0.63
CA PRO A 73 -13.03 20.18 -0.15
C PRO A 73 -12.56 19.83 -1.57
N PHE A 74 -11.58 20.56 -2.11
CA PHE A 74 -11.01 20.35 -3.45
C PHE A 74 -9.71 19.54 -3.43
N LEU A 75 -9.39 18.88 -2.31
CA LEU A 75 -8.17 18.07 -2.21
C LEU A 75 -8.26 16.85 -3.14
N LEU A 76 -7.31 16.78 -4.08
CA LEU A 76 -7.19 15.70 -5.06
C LEU A 76 -6.14 14.67 -4.64
N GLU A 77 -5.06 15.13 -4.02
CA GLU A 77 -3.94 14.29 -3.63
C GLU A 77 -3.51 14.60 -2.19
N LEU A 78 -3.41 13.56 -1.38
CA LEU A 78 -2.90 13.62 -0.02
C LEU A 78 -1.83 12.56 0.18
N ASP A 79 -0.62 12.99 0.53
CA ASP A 79 0.40 12.12 1.09
C ASP A 79 0.75 12.57 2.52
N ALA A 80 0.28 11.79 3.49
CA ALA A 80 0.58 11.92 4.91
C ALA A 80 1.30 10.67 5.44
N SER A 81 2.14 10.07 4.61
CA SER A 81 2.88 8.86 4.96
C SER A 81 4.03 9.15 5.91
N TYR A 82 4.29 8.23 6.85
CA TYR A 82 5.28 8.39 7.93
C TYR A 82 5.11 9.66 8.76
N CYS A 83 3.85 9.99 9.11
CA CYS A 83 3.50 11.19 9.86
C CYS A 83 3.15 10.92 11.33
N GLU A 84 3.36 9.71 11.83
CA GLU A 84 2.99 9.29 13.20
C GLU A 84 1.49 9.43 13.49
N LEU A 85 0.64 9.38 12.46
CA LEU A 85 -0.81 9.48 12.59
C LEU A 85 -1.40 8.22 13.23
N LYS A 86 -2.38 8.42 14.13
CA LYS A 86 -3.21 7.35 14.69
C LYS A 86 -4.61 7.31 14.10
N GLU A 87 -5.04 8.42 13.55
CA GLU A 87 -6.32 8.62 12.88
C GLU A 87 -6.18 9.68 11.80
N ILE A 88 -7.06 9.62 10.82
CA ILE A 88 -7.23 10.65 9.80
C ILE A 88 -8.68 10.62 9.31
N ASP A 89 -9.29 11.80 9.18
CA ASP A 89 -10.61 11.98 8.60
C ASP A 89 -10.49 12.63 7.22
N VAL A 90 -10.84 11.89 6.18
CA VAL A 90 -10.88 12.35 4.78
C VAL A 90 -12.31 12.40 4.23
N THR A 91 -13.33 12.27 5.08
CA THR A 91 -14.74 12.26 4.67
C THR A 91 -15.23 13.60 4.09
N HIS A 92 -14.46 14.67 4.32
CA HIS A 92 -14.74 16.02 3.82
C HIS A 92 -13.99 16.34 2.51
N ASN A 93 -13.30 15.36 1.92
CA ASN A 93 -12.50 15.53 0.70
C ASN A 93 -13.05 14.67 -0.45
N PRO A 94 -14.26 14.97 -0.96
CA PRO A 94 -14.97 14.09 -1.92
C PRO A 94 -14.30 13.97 -3.27
N GLU A 95 -13.41 14.91 -3.64
CA GLU A 95 -12.68 14.91 -4.90
C GLU A 95 -11.35 14.15 -4.84
N LEU A 96 -11.02 13.53 -3.67
CA LEU A 96 -9.75 12.87 -3.46
C LEU A 96 -9.56 11.69 -4.43
N ARG A 97 -8.45 11.73 -5.19
CA ARG A 97 -8.06 10.75 -6.21
C ARG A 97 -6.88 9.90 -5.79
N SER A 98 -5.95 10.47 -5.04
CA SER A 98 -4.80 9.77 -4.51
C SER A 98 -4.71 9.98 -3.01
N PHE A 99 -4.79 8.87 -2.27
CA PHE A 99 -4.66 8.86 -0.82
C PHE A 99 -3.51 7.95 -0.42
N SER A 100 -2.49 8.54 0.19
CA SER A 100 -1.34 7.84 0.75
C SER A 100 -1.18 8.21 2.22
N CYS A 101 -1.24 7.20 3.09
CA CYS A 101 -1.07 7.35 4.54
C CYS A 101 -0.30 6.16 5.13
N TYR A 102 0.67 5.63 4.34
CA TYR A 102 1.42 4.46 4.76
C TYR A 102 2.45 4.77 5.85
N GLY A 103 2.86 3.75 6.60
CA GLY A 103 3.86 3.91 7.65
C GLY A 103 3.37 4.75 8.83
N ASN A 104 2.09 4.63 9.18
CA ASN A 104 1.47 5.28 10.32
C ASN A 104 1.00 4.24 11.36
N SER A 105 0.10 4.61 12.26
CA SER A 105 -0.48 3.74 13.27
C SER A 105 -2.01 3.72 13.20
N LEU A 106 -2.55 3.79 11.96
CA LEU A 106 -3.99 3.79 11.74
C LEU A 106 -4.59 2.43 12.07
N THR A 107 -5.64 2.41 12.88
CA THR A 107 -6.44 1.21 13.16
C THR A 107 -7.69 1.12 12.30
N SER A 108 -8.11 2.23 11.70
CA SER A 108 -9.21 2.31 10.75
C SER A 108 -9.05 3.52 9.84
N VAL A 109 -9.73 3.51 8.70
CA VAL A 109 -9.89 4.66 7.80
C VAL A 109 -11.27 4.59 7.16
N ASP A 110 -11.98 5.71 7.12
CA ASP A 110 -13.28 5.83 6.45
C ASP A 110 -13.09 6.50 5.07
N LEU A 111 -13.27 5.70 4.01
CA LEU A 111 -13.18 6.15 2.61
C LEU A 111 -14.56 6.25 1.95
N SER A 112 -15.65 6.14 2.71
CA SER A 112 -17.03 6.09 2.18
C SER A 112 -17.47 7.37 1.45
N LYS A 113 -16.74 8.47 1.63
CA LYS A 113 -17.03 9.77 1.01
C LYS A 113 -16.01 10.18 -0.08
N ASN A 114 -15.18 9.24 -0.54
CA ASN A 114 -14.15 9.50 -1.53
C ASN A 114 -14.36 8.67 -2.82
N PRO A 115 -15.49 8.84 -3.55
CA PRO A 115 -15.84 7.99 -4.70
C PRO A 115 -14.94 8.19 -5.92
N GLU A 116 -14.11 9.24 -5.91
CA GLU A 116 -13.19 9.57 -7.00
C GLU A 116 -11.81 8.93 -6.84
N LEU A 117 -11.58 8.15 -5.74
CA LEU A 117 -10.27 7.52 -5.50
C LEU A 117 -9.86 6.59 -6.64
N LEU A 118 -8.63 6.81 -7.13
CA LEU A 118 -7.91 5.99 -8.09
C LEU A 118 -6.79 5.19 -7.41
N VAL A 119 -6.16 5.77 -6.40
CA VAL A 119 -5.03 5.17 -5.67
C VAL A 119 -5.29 5.24 -4.17
N CYS A 120 -5.21 4.08 -3.50
CA CYS A 120 -5.26 3.95 -2.05
C CYS A 120 -4.02 3.23 -1.54
N ASN A 121 -3.18 3.92 -0.78
CA ASN A 121 -1.98 3.35 -0.18
C ASN A 121 -1.96 3.57 1.33
N VAL A 122 -2.35 2.54 2.08
CA VAL A 122 -2.38 2.51 3.54
C VAL A 122 -1.54 1.37 4.11
N LYS A 123 -0.52 0.95 3.37
CA LYS A 123 0.40 -0.11 3.82
C LYS A 123 1.12 0.29 5.11
N VAL A 124 1.59 -0.70 5.87
CA VAL A 124 2.34 -0.50 7.13
C VAL A 124 1.53 0.36 8.10
N ASN A 125 0.37 -0.17 8.50
CA ASN A 125 -0.52 0.38 9.51
C ASN A 125 -1.01 -0.74 10.43
N GLN A 126 -2.09 -0.53 11.16
CA GLN A 126 -2.68 -1.47 12.12
C GLN A 126 -4.15 -1.77 11.78
N LEU A 127 -4.48 -1.79 10.47
CA LEU A 127 -5.86 -2.00 10.02
C LEU A 127 -6.25 -3.47 10.19
N GLU A 128 -7.37 -3.74 10.87
CA GLU A 128 -8.00 -5.05 10.95
C GLU A 128 -9.06 -5.26 9.86
N ALA A 129 -9.59 -4.17 9.30
CA ALA A 129 -10.54 -4.16 8.19
C ALA A 129 -10.41 -2.87 7.37
N ILE A 130 -10.85 -2.91 6.12
CA ILE A 130 -11.00 -1.74 5.26
C ILE A 130 -12.24 -1.95 4.36
N ASP A 131 -13.09 -0.93 4.25
CA ASP A 131 -14.24 -0.91 3.35
C ASP A 131 -13.93 -0.04 2.12
N LEU A 132 -13.89 -0.69 0.94
CA LEU A 132 -13.63 -0.05 -0.35
C LEU A 132 -14.88 -0.05 -1.26
N SER A 133 -16.05 -0.41 -0.74
CA SER A 133 -17.29 -0.56 -1.52
C SER A 133 -17.77 0.74 -2.17
N ASN A 134 -17.34 1.89 -1.66
CA ASN A 134 -17.69 3.21 -2.17
C ASN A 134 -16.61 3.84 -3.07
N ASN A 135 -15.59 3.08 -3.47
CA ASN A 135 -14.47 3.58 -4.26
C ASN A 135 -14.32 2.84 -5.61
N PRO A 136 -15.36 2.79 -6.46
CA PRO A 136 -15.41 1.90 -7.64
C PRO A 136 -14.42 2.27 -8.74
N LYS A 137 -13.74 3.41 -8.63
CA LYS A 137 -12.73 3.89 -9.59
C LYS A 137 -11.31 3.47 -9.23
N LEU A 138 -11.11 2.77 -8.10
CA LEU A 138 -9.76 2.37 -7.66
C LEU A 138 -9.07 1.50 -8.73
N GLU A 139 -7.90 1.96 -9.15
CA GLU A 139 -6.98 1.29 -10.05
C GLU A 139 -5.81 0.66 -9.30
N GLU A 140 -5.44 1.22 -8.14
CA GLU A 140 -4.37 0.69 -7.28
C GLU A 140 -4.81 0.67 -5.81
N VAL A 141 -4.66 -0.51 -5.18
CA VAL A 141 -4.85 -0.73 -3.74
C VAL A 141 -3.58 -1.32 -3.14
N ASN A 142 -3.04 -0.65 -2.13
CA ASN A 142 -1.93 -1.16 -1.34
C ASN A 142 -2.27 -1.13 0.15
N VAL A 143 -2.57 -2.30 0.71
CA VAL A 143 -2.88 -2.53 2.13
C VAL A 143 -1.87 -3.48 2.79
N ALA A 144 -0.70 -3.64 2.20
CA ALA A 144 0.33 -4.54 2.71
C ALA A 144 0.75 -4.20 4.14
N ASN A 145 1.19 -5.20 4.90
CA ASN A 145 1.65 -5.04 6.28
C ASN A 145 0.59 -4.37 7.18
N ASN A 146 -0.55 -5.02 7.28
CA ASN A 146 -1.65 -4.72 8.20
C ASN A 146 -2.10 -6.03 8.88
N TYR A 147 -3.27 -6.04 9.51
CA TYR A 147 -3.85 -7.20 10.21
C TYR A 147 -5.18 -7.64 9.58
N LEU A 148 -5.34 -7.44 8.26
CA LEU A 148 -6.57 -7.78 7.57
C LEU A 148 -6.80 -9.29 7.55
N THR A 149 -7.97 -9.73 8.04
CA THR A 149 -8.40 -11.13 7.96
C THR A 149 -9.26 -11.42 6.73
N ALA A 150 -9.84 -10.38 6.13
CA ALA A 150 -10.61 -10.41 4.89
C ALA A 150 -10.50 -9.06 4.16
N ILE A 151 -10.74 -9.09 2.86
CA ILE A 151 -10.89 -7.89 2.03
C ILE A 151 -11.91 -8.17 0.91
N ASP A 152 -12.82 -7.23 0.67
CA ASP A 152 -13.76 -7.27 -0.44
C ASP A 152 -13.30 -6.32 -1.55
N LEU A 153 -12.97 -6.89 -2.72
CA LEU A 153 -12.55 -6.15 -3.92
C LEU A 153 -13.62 -6.20 -5.02
N SER A 154 -14.81 -6.75 -4.75
CA SER A 154 -15.84 -7.01 -5.75
C SER A 154 -16.38 -5.74 -6.43
N MET A 155 -16.30 -4.60 -5.75
CA MET A 155 -16.77 -3.32 -6.28
C MET A 155 -15.69 -2.53 -7.05
N LEU A 156 -14.52 -3.15 -7.34
CA LEU A 156 -13.35 -2.50 -7.96
C LEU A 156 -13.05 -3.05 -9.36
N PRO A 157 -13.93 -2.86 -10.35
CA PRO A 157 -13.76 -3.45 -11.69
C PRO A 157 -12.55 -2.89 -12.47
N ALA A 158 -12.06 -1.70 -12.12
CA ALA A 158 -10.91 -1.05 -12.74
C ALA A 158 -9.57 -1.40 -12.09
N LEU A 159 -9.58 -2.25 -11.03
CA LEU A 159 -8.37 -2.54 -10.26
C LEU A 159 -7.31 -3.24 -11.13
N GLY A 160 -6.19 -2.53 -11.35
CA GLY A 160 -5.03 -3.01 -12.10
C GLY A 160 -3.91 -3.53 -11.20
N LYS A 161 -3.83 -3.03 -9.95
CA LYS A 161 -2.80 -3.43 -9.01
C LYS A 161 -3.36 -3.65 -7.61
N ALA A 162 -3.16 -4.87 -7.08
CA ALA A 162 -3.54 -5.28 -5.74
C ALA A 162 -2.32 -5.73 -4.94
N THR A 163 -1.92 -4.95 -3.93
CA THR A 163 -0.83 -5.29 -3.01
C THR A 163 -1.39 -5.55 -1.62
N LEU A 164 -1.58 -6.83 -1.30
CA LEU A 164 -2.23 -7.34 -0.09
C LEU A 164 -1.26 -8.10 0.83
N MET A 165 0.04 -8.01 0.58
CA MET A 165 1.09 -8.79 1.26
C MET A 165 1.09 -8.57 2.77
N ASN A 166 1.54 -9.62 3.51
CA ASN A 166 1.75 -9.56 4.96
C ASN A 166 0.49 -9.06 5.71
N ASN A 167 -0.57 -9.83 5.57
CA ASN A 167 -1.81 -9.74 6.31
C ASN A 167 -2.19 -11.12 6.87
N GLU A 168 -3.44 -11.29 7.34
CA GLU A 168 -3.95 -12.54 7.88
C GLU A 168 -5.06 -13.13 6.99
N LEU A 169 -5.01 -12.85 5.68
CA LEU A 169 -6.04 -13.28 4.73
C LEU A 169 -6.04 -14.80 4.58
N THR A 170 -7.19 -15.43 4.77
CA THR A 170 -7.39 -16.87 4.54
C THR A 170 -7.94 -17.16 3.14
N THR A 171 -8.59 -16.19 2.52
CA THR A 171 -9.14 -16.23 1.16
C THR A 171 -9.02 -14.86 0.53
N VAL A 172 -8.94 -14.80 -0.78
CA VAL A 172 -9.10 -13.59 -1.60
C VAL A 172 -9.89 -13.95 -2.86
N ASP A 173 -10.92 -13.17 -3.15
CA ASP A 173 -11.70 -13.30 -4.39
C ASP A 173 -11.32 -12.18 -5.35
N LEU A 174 -10.74 -12.55 -6.49
CA LEU A 174 -10.31 -11.64 -7.56
C LEU A 174 -11.20 -11.77 -8.81
N SER A 175 -12.32 -12.50 -8.73
CA SER A 175 -13.18 -12.80 -9.88
C SER A 175 -13.84 -11.56 -10.51
N HIS A 176 -13.92 -10.46 -9.75
CA HIS A 176 -14.52 -9.20 -10.20
C HIS A 176 -13.49 -8.16 -10.69
N ASN A 177 -12.19 -8.54 -10.76
CA ASN A 177 -11.10 -7.62 -11.09
C ASN A 177 -10.35 -8.07 -12.37
N PRO A 178 -11.01 -8.08 -13.56
CA PRO A 178 -10.42 -8.59 -14.79
C PRO A 178 -9.27 -7.73 -15.33
N GLU A 179 -9.11 -6.51 -14.83
CA GLU A 179 -8.06 -5.58 -15.25
C GLU A 179 -6.73 -5.76 -14.50
N LEU A 180 -6.66 -6.68 -13.52
CA LEU A 180 -5.45 -6.92 -12.73
C LEU A 180 -4.24 -7.27 -13.60
N ILE A 181 -3.14 -6.52 -13.37
CA ILE A 181 -1.83 -6.67 -14.02
C ILE A 181 -0.80 -7.10 -12.98
N ASP A 182 -0.86 -6.56 -11.76
CA ASP A 182 0.06 -6.85 -10.66
C ASP A 182 -0.73 -7.33 -9.44
N VAL A 183 -0.44 -8.54 -9.00
CA VAL A 183 -1.08 -9.19 -7.86
C VAL A 183 -0.02 -9.64 -6.86
N SER A 184 -0.06 -9.08 -5.67
CA SER A 184 0.84 -9.42 -4.57
C SER A 184 0.06 -9.79 -3.32
N VAL A 185 -0.02 -11.10 -3.01
CA VAL A 185 -0.75 -11.69 -1.88
C VAL A 185 0.17 -12.49 -0.95
N GLY A 186 1.49 -12.31 -1.06
CA GLY A 186 2.48 -13.04 -0.25
C GLY A 186 2.35 -12.76 1.25
N GLY A 187 2.85 -13.68 2.09
CA GLY A 187 2.83 -13.52 3.55
C GLY A 187 1.42 -13.49 4.12
N ASN A 188 0.53 -14.37 3.65
CA ASN A 188 -0.84 -14.52 4.13
C ASN A 188 -1.10 -15.98 4.57
N LEU A 189 -2.36 -16.34 4.79
CA LEU A 189 -2.80 -17.68 5.21
C LEU A 189 -3.60 -18.39 4.10
N LEU A 190 -3.36 -18.03 2.83
CA LEU A 190 -4.09 -18.56 1.68
C LEU A 190 -3.75 -20.04 1.45
N THR A 191 -4.78 -20.84 1.18
CA THR A 191 -4.63 -22.25 0.77
C THR A 191 -4.91 -22.47 -0.71
N SER A 192 -5.54 -21.50 -1.37
CA SER A 192 -5.85 -21.49 -2.80
C SER A 192 -5.89 -20.07 -3.34
N LEU A 193 -5.72 -19.94 -4.65
CA LEU A 193 -5.88 -18.70 -5.40
C LEU A 193 -6.47 -19.08 -6.77
N ASP A 194 -7.43 -18.30 -7.25
CA ASP A 194 -8.00 -18.44 -8.59
C ASP A 194 -7.75 -17.19 -9.41
N LEU A 195 -7.06 -17.33 -10.54
CA LEU A 195 -6.73 -16.26 -11.48
C LEU A 195 -7.29 -16.53 -12.89
N THR A 196 -8.26 -17.42 -13.02
CA THR A 196 -8.79 -17.84 -14.33
C THR A 196 -9.43 -16.69 -15.12
N VAL A 197 -9.97 -15.69 -14.44
CA VAL A 197 -10.55 -14.48 -15.06
C VAL A 197 -9.54 -13.35 -15.24
N ASN A 198 -8.43 -13.36 -14.49
CA ASN A 198 -7.43 -12.28 -14.45
C ASN A 198 -6.34 -12.48 -15.51
N LYS A 199 -6.75 -12.59 -16.78
CA LYS A 199 -5.87 -12.96 -17.90
C LYS A 199 -4.76 -11.95 -18.21
N LYS A 200 -4.88 -10.71 -17.69
CA LYS A 200 -3.91 -9.63 -17.88
C LYS A 200 -2.77 -9.64 -16.88
N VAL A 201 -2.79 -10.56 -15.89
CA VAL A 201 -1.75 -10.62 -14.86
C VAL A 201 -0.40 -10.88 -15.49
N GLN A 202 0.55 -9.99 -15.19
CA GLN A 202 1.93 -9.97 -15.65
C GLN A 202 2.91 -10.26 -14.52
N MET A 203 2.59 -9.80 -13.31
CA MET A 203 3.38 -10.03 -12.11
C MET A 203 2.50 -10.65 -11.02
N LEU A 204 2.97 -11.74 -10.42
CA LEU A 204 2.28 -12.46 -9.38
C LEU A 204 3.25 -12.80 -8.24
N SER A 205 2.92 -12.38 -7.03
CA SER A 205 3.60 -12.81 -5.81
C SER A 205 2.59 -13.44 -4.86
N PHE A 206 2.79 -14.72 -4.53
CA PHE A 206 2.00 -15.46 -3.55
C PHE A 206 2.87 -16.25 -2.57
N ASN A 207 4.12 -15.83 -2.44
CA ASN A 207 5.10 -16.42 -1.51
C ASN A 207 4.57 -16.47 -0.06
N ASP A 208 5.13 -17.35 0.76
CA ASP A 208 4.80 -17.47 2.19
C ASP A 208 3.29 -17.58 2.46
N ASN A 209 2.66 -18.55 1.82
CA ASN A 209 1.27 -18.97 2.00
C ASN A 209 1.21 -20.51 2.19
N ALA A 210 0.06 -21.12 1.99
CA ALA A 210 -0.14 -22.58 1.99
C ALA A 210 -0.75 -23.09 0.68
N ILE A 211 -0.49 -22.38 -0.45
CA ILE A 211 -1.01 -22.72 -1.78
C ILE A 211 -0.14 -23.81 -2.39
N ARG A 212 -0.69 -25.03 -2.50
CA ARG A 212 0.03 -26.20 -3.01
C ARG A 212 -0.21 -26.47 -4.49
N SER A 213 -1.22 -25.86 -5.08
CA SER A 213 -1.52 -25.95 -6.50
C SER A 213 -2.13 -24.65 -7.00
N LEU A 214 -1.75 -24.25 -8.21
CA LEU A 214 -2.29 -23.08 -8.89
C LEU A 214 -2.18 -23.31 -10.39
N ASP A 215 -3.28 -23.15 -11.12
CA ASP A 215 -3.28 -23.21 -12.57
C ASP A 215 -3.16 -21.81 -13.16
N LEU A 216 -2.05 -21.55 -13.85
CA LEU A 216 -1.74 -20.30 -14.51
C LEU A 216 -1.78 -20.40 -16.04
N SER A 217 -2.33 -21.48 -16.59
CA SER A 217 -2.40 -21.71 -18.04
C SER A 217 -3.17 -20.62 -18.80
N ALA A 218 -4.11 -19.94 -18.13
CA ALA A 218 -4.87 -18.81 -18.68
C ALA A 218 -4.14 -17.46 -18.65
N ASN A 219 -3.07 -17.34 -17.84
CA ASN A 219 -2.35 -16.07 -17.59
C ASN A 219 -1.14 -15.93 -18.50
N THR A 220 -1.39 -15.90 -19.82
CA THR A 220 -0.33 -15.96 -20.86
C THR A 220 0.60 -14.77 -20.88
N ASP A 221 0.22 -13.67 -20.25
CA ASP A 221 1.01 -12.44 -20.15
C ASP A 221 1.96 -12.41 -18.95
N LEU A 222 1.88 -13.44 -18.09
CA LEU A 222 2.69 -13.57 -16.89
C LEU A 222 4.18 -13.70 -17.23
N TYR A 223 5.02 -12.87 -16.62
CA TYR A 223 6.47 -12.91 -16.84
C TYR A 223 7.28 -12.90 -15.53
N LYS A 224 6.67 -12.54 -14.39
CA LYS A 224 7.32 -12.56 -13.08
C LYS A 224 6.43 -13.26 -12.07
N ILE A 225 6.99 -14.26 -11.36
CA ILE A 225 6.29 -15.03 -10.35
C ILE A 225 7.20 -15.19 -9.14
N ASP A 226 6.66 -14.90 -7.96
CA ASP A 226 7.22 -15.28 -6.68
C ASP A 226 6.26 -16.23 -5.97
N CYS A 227 6.69 -17.48 -5.77
CA CYS A 227 5.88 -18.56 -5.19
C CYS A 227 6.58 -19.26 -4.02
N GLY A 228 7.68 -18.73 -3.53
CA GLY A 228 8.46 -19.30 -2.41
C GLY A 228 7.62 -19.53 -1.16
N GLY A 229 8.08 -20.37 -0.23
CA GLY A 229 7.46 -20.48 1.09
C GLY A 229 6.06 -21.14 1.19
N ASN A 230 5.56 -21.78 0.11
CA ASN A 230 4.23 -22.42 0.11
C ASN A 230 4.22 -23.87 0.60
N GLY A 231 5.39 -24.43 0.89
CA GLY A 231 5.50 -25.82 1.33
C GLY A 231 5.15 -26.84 0.26
N MET A 232 5.26 -26.48 -1.03
CA MET A 232 5.04 -27.39 -2.16
C MET A 232 6.08 -28.51 -2.17
N THR A 233 5.64 -29.74 -2.43
CA THR A 233 6.52 -30.87 -2.72
C THR A 233 7.13 -30.75 -4.10
N ALA A 234 8.18 -31.53 -4.39
CA ALA A 234 8.80 -31.57 -5.72
C ALA A 234 7.81 -31.94 -6.83
N CYS A 235 6.84 -32.82 -6.54
CA CYS A 235 5.79 -33.18 -7.50
C CYS A 235 4.85 -32.00 -7.76
N GLU A 236 4.38 -31.34 -6.69
CA GLU A 236 3.48 -30.17 -6.80
C GLU A 236 4.16 -29.01 -7.54
N LEU A 237 5.46 -28.77 -7.29
CA LEU A 237 6.24 -27.79 -8.04
C LEU A 237 6.37 -28.13 -9.52
N ASN A 238 6.62 -29.40 -9.85
CA ASN A 238 6.69 -29.83 -11.25
C ASN A 238 5.34 -29.63 -11.95
N ASP A 239 4.24 -30.04 -11.31
CA ASP A 239 2.90 -29.86 -11.86
C ASP A 239 2.57 -28.37 -12.05
N PHE A 240 2.93 -27.53 -11.08
CA PHE A 240 2.79 -26.08 -11.15
C PHE A 240 3.60 -25.50 -12.34
N PHE A 241 4.87 -25.88 -12.50
CA PHE A 241 5.71 -25.36 -13.59
C PHE A 241 5.19 -25.74 -14.99
N TYR A 242 4.47 -26.86 -15.13
CA TYR A 242 3.82 -27.20 -16.40
C TYR A 242 2.67 -26.24 -16.77
N THR A 243 2.09 -25.53 -15.81
CA THR A 243 1.03 -24.53 -16.09
C THR A 243 1.59 -23.17 -16.54
N LEU A 244 2.89 -22.93 -16.32
CA LEU A 244 3.48 -21.61 -16.57
C LEU A 244 3.62 -21.31 -18.06
N PRO A 245 3.36 -20.06 -18.49
CA PRO A 245 3.70 -19.62 -19.83
C PRO A 245 5.23 -19.67 -20.05
N GLN A 246 5.66 -20.00 -21.27
CA GLN A 246 7.09 -20.24 -21.61
C GLN A 246 8.03 -19.06 -21.30
N ARG A 247 7.49 -17.85 -21.15
CA ARG A 247 8.27 -16.62 -20.86
C ARG A 247 8.30 -16.23 -19.38
N ALA A 248 7.60 -16.96 -18.52
CA ALA A 248 7.56 -16.63 -17.10
C ALA A 248 8.91 -16.86 -16.43
N GLN A 249 9.36 -15.90 -15.64
CA GLN A 249 10.55 -16.01 -14.80
C GLN A 249 10.11 -16.17 -13.34
N VAL A 250 10.56 -17.26 -12.71
CA VAL A 250 10.38 -17.47 -11.28
C VAL A 250 11.48 -16.71 -10.54
N VAL A 251 11.10 -15.78 -9.67
CA VAL A 251 12.02 -15.00 -8.84
C VAL A 251 11.87 -15.45 -7.40
N GLU A 252 12.96 -15.92 -6.81
CA GLU A 252 13.06 -16.11 -5.36
C GLU A 252 13.67 -14.84 -4.76
N GLU A 253 12.92 -14.09 -3.97
CA GLU A 253 13.49 -13.08 -3.09
C GLU A 253 13.92 -13.76 -1.78
N GLN A 254 15.22 -13.72 -1.50
CA GLN A 254 15.95 -14.36 -0.41
C GLN A 254 15.45 -14.00 1.00
N PRO A 255 15.74 -14.75 2.06
CA PRO A 255 16.18 -16.13 2.11
C PRO A 255 15.44 -16.99 3.16
N SER A 256 14.79 -17.99 2.78
CA SER A 256 14.73 -19.16 3.64
C SER A 256 14.57 -20.44 2.78
N ALA A 257 15.72 -21.07 2.57
CA ALA A 257 15.90 -22.40 1.97
C ALA A 257 16.04 -22.46 0.44
N ASN A 258 17.30 -22.46 -0.01
CA ASN A 258 17.86 -23.24 -1.10
C ASN A 258 16.88 -23.94 -2.05
N LEU A 259 16.49 -23.28 -3.12
CA LEU A 259 16.18 -23.93 -4.37
C LEU A 259 17.19 -23.45 -5.40
N THR A 260 18.28 -24.19 -5.56
CA THR A 260 19.19 -23.99 -6.70
C THR A 260 18.57 -24.73 -7.87
N LEU A 261 18.01 -24.02 -8.84
CA LEU A 261 17.69 -24.59 -10.13
C LEU A 261 19.01 -24.72 -10.92
N LEU A 262 19.35 -25.97 -11.23
CA LEU A 262 20.43 -26.33 -12.18
C LEU A 262 19.92 -26.19 -13.61
#